data_1dafcab60a43f3d4b0238980d9d1548e
#
_entry.id   1dafcab60a43f3d4b0238980d9d1548e
#
_cell.length_a   1.000
_cell.length_b   1.000
_cell.length_c   1.000
_cell.angle_alpha   90.00
_cell.angle_beta   90.00
_cell.angle_gamma   90.00
#
_symmetry.space_group_name_H-M   'P 1'
#
loop_
_entity.id
_entity.type
_entity.pdbx_description
1 polymer ?
#
loop_
_entity_poly.entity_id
_entity_poly.type
_entity_poly.pdbx_seq_one_letter_code
_entity_poly.pdbx_strand_id
1 'polypeptide(L)'
;MNYSIDITVATKRDLADAFDYIDGMLMNPSAADRLIDNAWKQFRSLDLFPQRFPIVTDPMLAGWKIRFFPVQNYLVFYQIEEPAQVVHILRFLYGKSNWVSILKTD
;
A
#
# COMPACT_ATOMS: atom_id res chain seq x y z
N MET A 1 0.42 21.68 -5.85
CA MET A 1 1.26 20.87 -6.75
C MET A 1 1.04 19.41 -6.49
N ASN A 2 0.98 18.61 -7.54
CA ASN A 2 0.68 17.19 -7.41
C ASN A 2 1.97 16.39 -7.26
N TYR A 3 1.91 15.39 -6.39
CA TYR A 3 2.98 14.42 -6.29
C TYR A 3 2.82 13.37 -7.38
N SER A 4 3.94 12.84 -7.88
CA SER A 4 3.93 11.67 -8.75
C SER A 4 3.75 10.42 -7.89
N ILE A 5 3.12 9.39 -8.44
CA ILE A 5 2.89 8.13 -7.72
C ILE A 5 3.72 7.04 -8.40
N ASP A 6 4.61 6.43 -7.64
CA ASP A 6 5.41 5.30 -8.08
C ASP A 6 4.89 4.02 -7.44
N ILE A 7 4.43 3.08 -8.26
CA ILE A 7 3.93 1.79 -7.79
C ILE A 7 5.07 0.78 -7.94
N THR A 8 5.62 0.33 -6.82
CA THR A 8 6.76 -0.60 -6.83
C THR A 8 6.37 -1.97 -7.39
N VAL A 9 7.36 -2.70 -7.87
CA VAL A 9 7.17 -4.09 -8.33
C VAL A 9 6.60 -4.96 -7.20
N ALA A 10 7.09 -4.77 -5.98
CA ALA A 10 6.58 -5.51 -4.82
C ALA A 10 5.09 -5.26 -4.60
N THR A 11 4.64 -4.01 -4.72
CA THR A 11 3.22 -3.67 -4.59
C THR A 11 2.39 -4.34 -5.69
N LYS A 12 2.88 -4.36 -6.92
CA LYS A 12 2.17 -5.01 -8.02
C LYS A 12 2.01 -6.50 -7.78
N ARG A 13 3.04 -7.17 -7.25
CA ARG A 13 2.95 -8.58 -6.85
C ARG A 13 1.94 -8.77 -5.73
N ASP A 14 1.96 -7.89 -4.73
CA ASP A 14 1.03 -7.95 -3.61
C ASP A 14 -0.42 -7.85 -4.09
N LEU A 15 -0.67 -6.93 -5.03
CA LEU A 15 -2.01 -6.76 -5.61
C LEU A 15 -2.45 -8.03 -6.34
N ALA A 16 -1.55 -8.62 -7.13
CA ALA A 16 -1.86 -9.86 -7.85
C ALA A 16 -2.15 -11.01 -6.87
N ASP A 17 -1.35 -11.12 -5.80
CA ASP A 17 -1.55 -12.14 -4.77
C ASP A 17 -2.89 -11.97 -4.07
N ALA A 18 -3.24 -10.73 -3.72
CA ALA A 18 -4.52 -10.43 -3.07
C ALA A 18 -5.69 -10.77 -4.00
N PHE A 19 -5.58 -10.41 -5.28
CA PHE A 19 -6.61 -10.72 -6.27
C PHE A 19 -6.79 -12.23 -6.38
N ASP A 20 -5.70 -12.97 -6.55
CA ASP A 20 -5.75 -14.42 -6.73
C ASP A 20 -6.34 -15.12 -5.52
N TYR A 21 -6.03 -14.64 -4.31
CA TYR A 21 -6.57 -15.22 -3.09
C TYR A 21 -8.09 -15.06 -3.04
N ILE A 22 -8.59 -13.86 -3.31
CA ILE A 22 -10.03 -13.57 -3.19
C ILE A 22 -10.79 -14.21 -4.36
N ASP A 23 -10.26 -14.10 -5.58
CA ASP A 23 -10.88 -14.68 -6.77
C ASP A 23 -10.88 -16.20 -6.73
N GLY A 24 -9.72 -16.81 -6.46
CA GLY A 24 -9.55 -18.25 -6.51
C GLY A 24 -9.91 -18.95 -5.22
N MET A 25 -9.29 -18.58 -4.10
CA MET A 25 -9.48 -19.28 -2.82
C MET A 25 -10.84 -18.99 -2.19
N LEU A 26 -11.27 -17.73 -2.22
CA LEU A 26 -12.56 -17.32 -1.66
C LEU A 26 -13.67 -17.38 -2.71
N MET A 27 -13.34 -17.66 -3.97
CA MET A 27 -14.29 -17.82 -5.06
C MET A 27 -15.24 -16.62 -5.19
N ASN A 28 -14.68 -15.41 -5.08
CA ASN A 28 -15.45 -14.20 -5.11
C ASN A 28 -14.82 -13.15 -6.06
N PRO A 29 -14.98 -13.34 -7.38
CA PRO A 29 -14.33 -12.44 -8.35
C PRO A 29 -14.80 -10.98 -8.25
N SER A 30 -16.06 -10.74 -7.89
CA SER A 30 -16.56 -9.37 -7.73
C SER A 30 -15.84 -8.65 -6.57
N ALA A 31 -15.60 -9.36 -5.46
CA ALA A 31 -14.88 -8.79 -4.33
C ALA A 31 -13.41 -8.53 -4.68
N ALA A 32 -12.80 -9.42 -5.46
CA ALA A 32 -11.42 -9.24 -5.93
C ALA A 32 -11.31 -7.97 -6.77
N ASP A 33 -12.21 -7.80 -7.73
CA ASP A 33 -12.23 -6.61 -8.60
C ASP A 33 -12.40 -5.34 -7.78
N ARG A 34 -13.35 -5.34 -6.83
CA ARG A 34 -13.60 -4.15 -5.99
C ARG A 34 -12.40 -3.77 -5.15
N LEU A 35 -11.71 -4.76 -4.59
CA LEU A 35 -10.52 -4.49 -3.77
C LEU A 35 -9.45 -3.81 -4.61
N ILE A 36 -9.15 -4.37 -5.79
CA ILE A 36 -8.11 -3.83 -6.65
C ILE A 36 -8.47 -2.43 -7.14
N ASP A 37 -9.73 -2.23 -7.55
CA ASP A 37 -10.19 -0.90 -8.00
C ASP A 37 -10.07 0.13 -6.87
N ASN A 38 -10.45 -0.24 -5.65
CA ASN A 38 -10.33 0.64 -4.50
C ASN A 38 -8.87 0.96 -4.19
N ALA A 39 -7.99 -0.03 -4.28
CA ALA A 39 -6.56 0.19 -4.04
C ALA A 39 -6.01 1.21 -5.03
N TRP A 40 -6.27 1.04 -6.33
CA TRP A 40 -5.79 1.99 -7.35
C TRP A 40 -6.34 3.39 -7.16
N LYS A 41 -7.62 3.52 -6.78
CA LYS A 41 -8.21 4.83 -6.46
C LYS A 41 -7.46 5.50 -5.32
N GLN A 42 -7.17 4.74 -4.26
CA GLN A 42 -6.48 5.29 -3.10
C GLN A 42 -5.03 5.67 -3.43
N PHE A 43 -4.34 4.86 -4.25
CA PHE A 43 -2.98 5.21 -4.68
C PHE A 43 -2.98 6.54 -5.42
N ARG A 44 -3.89 6.70 -6.38
CA ARG A 44 -3.96 7.94 -7.15
C ARG A 44 -4.29 9.15 -6.30
N SER A 45 -5.07 8.96 -5.24
CA SER A 45 -5.47 10.06 -4.35
C SER A 45 -4.30 10.65 -3.57
N LEU A 46 -3.17 9.95 -3.50
CA LEU A 46 -1.98 10.43 -2.79
C LEU A 46 -1.22 11.49 -3.56
N ASP A 47 -1.66 11.86 -4.75
CA ASP A 47 -1.09 12.96 -5.52
C ASP A 47 -1.31 14.30 -4.83
N LEU A 48 -2.32 14.40 -3.96
CA LEU A 48 -2.62 15.60 -3.18
C LEU A 48 -2.51 15.27 -1.70
N PHE A 49 -1.71 16.08 -1.00
CA PHE A 49 -1.54 16.00 0.44
C PHE A 49 -1.27 14.57 0.94
N PRO A 50 -0.19 13.93 0.46
CA PRO A 50 0.12 12.56 0.89
C PRO A 50 0.53 12.43 2.35
N GLN A 51 0.78 13.55 3.04
CA GLN A 51 1.13 13.55 4.46
C GLN A 51 -0.06 13.28 5.38
N ARG A 52 -1.26 13.13 4.84
CA ARG A 52 -2.48 13.03 5.66
C ARG A 52 -2.63 11.73 6.45
N PHE A 53 -1.92 10.66 6.07
CA PHE A 53 -1.97 9.40 6.79
C PHE A 53 -0.79 9.27 7.76
N PRO A 54 -0.96 8.52 8.86
CA PRO A 54 0.06 8.46 9.90
C PRO A 54 1.28 7.64 9.51
N ILE A 55 2.38 7.90 10.23
CA ILE A 55 3.58 7.07 10.17
C ILE A 55 3.37 5.87 11.10
N VAL A 56 3.87 4.69 10.69
CA VAL A 56 3.79 3.48 11.50
C VAL A 56 4.54 3.68 12.82
N THR A 57 4.10 2.98 13.88
CA THR A 57 4.68 3.17 15.21
C THR A 57 5.94 2.36 15.46
N ASP A 58 6.21 1.30 14.67
CA ASP A 58 7.44 0.52 14.83
C ASP A 58 8.65 1.44 14.68
N PRO A 59 9.60 1.44 15.63
CA PRO A 59 10.68 2.44 15.63
C PRO A 59 11.55 2.45 14.36
N MET A 60 11.90 1.29 13.83
CA MET A 60 12.71 1.21 12.62
C MET A 60 11.95 1.74 11.41
N LEU A 61 10.71 1.30 11.24
CA LEU A 61 9.88 1.74 10.12
C LEU A 61 9.51 3.21 10.24
N ALA A 62 9.31 3.70 11.47
CA ALA A 62 9.06 5.11 11.73
C ALA A 62 10.28 5.95 11.35
N GLY A 63 11.48 5.43 11.61
CA GLY A 63 12.73 6.07 11.20
C GLY A 63 12.84 6.22 9.69
N TRP A 64 12.25 5.29 8.94
CA TRP A 64 12.18 5.37 7.48
C TRP A 64 10.99 6.19 7.00
N LYS A 65 10.17 6.73 7.92
CA LYS A 65 9.01 7.56 7.65
C LYS A 65 7.96 6.85 6.80
N ILE A 66 7.78 5.55 7.03
CA ILE A 66 6.77 4.77 6.33
C ILE A 66 5.39 5.13 6.87
N ARG A 67 4.50 5.52 5.98
CA ARG A 67 3.10 5.83 6.28
C ARG A 67 2.21 4.70 5.84
N PHE A 68 1.02 4.63 6.41
CA PHE A 68 0.10 3.56 6.07
C PHE A 68 -1.35 3.98 6.21
N PHE A 69 -2.21 3.28 5.48
CA PHE A 69 -3.66 3.42 5.62
C PHE A 69 -4.35 2.14 5.16
N PRO A 70 -5.56 1.87 5.65
CA PRO A 70 -6.27 0.66 5.26
C PRO A 70 -7.03 0.81 3.94
N VAL A 71 -7.10 -0.30 3.20
CA VAL A 71 -8.04 -0.51 2.10
C VAL A 71 -8.71 -1.83 2.38
N GLN A 72 -9.93 -1.80 2.92
CA GLN A 72 -10.63 -2.99 3.41
C GLN A 72 -9.76 -3.71 4.47
N ASN A 73 -9.45 -4.99 4.27
CA ASN A 73 -8.64 -5.77 5.21
C ASN A 73 -7.14 -5.70 4.92
N TYR A 74 -6.74 -4.90 3.98
CA TYR A 74 -5.35 -4.73 3.57
C TYR A 74 -4.82 -3.39 4.04
N LEU A 75 -3.50 -3.29 4.13
CA LEU A 75 -2.80 -2.04 4.47
C LEU A 75 -1.90 -1.65 3.31
N VAL A 76 -1.94 -0.36 2.98
CA VAL A 76 -1.05 0.25 1.99
C VAL A 76 0.08 0.91 2.77
N PHE A 77 1.32 0.61 2.41
CA PHE A 77 2.51 1.22 3.00
C PHE A 77 3.23 2.05 1.94
N TYR A 78 3.56 3.29 2.29
CA TYR A 78 4.18 4.19 1.33
C TYR A 78 5.16 5.14 2.00
N GLN A 79 6.03 5.72 1.19
CA GLN A 79 6.98 6.76 1.60
C GLN A 79 6.85 7.95 0.66
N ILE A 80 7.13 9.14 1.21
CA ILE A 80 7.15 10.37 0.43
C ILE A 80 8.60 10.76 0.23
N GLU A 81 9.01 10.94 -1.01
CA GLU A 81 10.35 11.42 -1.34
C GLU A 81 10.30 12.91 -1.64
N GLU A 82 11.00 13.68 -0.81
CA GLU A 82 11.15 15.12 -0.97
C GLU A 82 12.62 15.44 -1.26
N PRO A 83 12.94 16.46 -2.04
CA PRO A 83 12.03 17.41 -2.69
C PRO A 83 11.48 16.94 -4.04
N ALA A 84 11.77 15.71 -4.46
CA ALA A 84 11.35 15.19 -5.76
C ALA A 84 9.82 15.14 -5.91
N GLN A 85 9.08 15.16 -4.80
CA GLN A 85 7.62 15.08 -4.76
C GLN A 85 7.11 13.81 -5.43
N VAL A 86 7.65 12.68 -4.98
CA VAL A 86 7.24 11.35 -5.42
C VAL A 86 6.73 10.56 -4.23
N VAL A 87 5.59 9.91 -4.39
CA VAL A 87 5.05 8.96 -3.41
C VAL A 87 5.36 7.56 -3.92
N HIS A 88 6.14 6.81 -3.14
CA HIS A 88 6.48 5.42 -3.46
C HIS A 88 5.54 4.50 -2.70
N ILE A 89 4.69 3.76 -3.41
CA ILE A 89 3.84 2.73 -2.80
C ILE A 89 4.71 1.49 -2.63
N LEU A 90 5.02 1.15 -1.38
CA LEU A 90 6.02 0.13 -1.07
C LEU A 90 5.46 -1.27 -1.02
N ARG A 91 4.30 -1.45 -0.37
CA ARG A 91 3.68 -2.76 -0.21
C ARG A 91 2.17 -2.62 -0.05
N PHE A 92 1.45 -3.70 -0.37
CA PHE A 92 0.02 -3.84 -0.17
C PHE A 92 -0.20 -5.19 0.51
N LEU A 93 -0.38 -5.18 1.85
CA LEU A 93 -0.32 -6.40 2.65
C LEU A 93 -1.60 -6.59 3.45
N TYR A 94 -1.99 -7.86 3.64
CA TYR A 94 -3.10 -8.19 4.52
C TYR A 94 -2.82 -7.65 5.92
N GLY A 95 -3.82 -6.98 6.52
CA GLY A 95 -3.64 -6.28 7.79
C GLY A 95 -3.23 -7.17 8.95
N LYS A 96 -3.60 -8.46 8.90
CA LYS A 96 -3.23 -9.44 9.93
C LYS A 96 -1.94 -10.21 9.60
N SER A 97 -1.26 -9.85 8.53
CA SER A 97 0.04 -10.45 8.21
C SER A 97 1.12 -9.89 9.15
N ASN A 98 2.28 -10.54 9.15
CA ASN A 98 3.44 -10.03 9.89
C ASN A 98 4.15 -8.96 9.06
N TRP A 99 3.43 -7.86 8.79
CA TRP A 99 3.90 -6.82 7.88
C TRP A 99 5.14 -6.08 8.41
N VAL A 100 5.32 -6.01 9.74
CA VAL A 100 6.51 -5.38 10.29
C VAL A 100 7.77 -6.12 9.79
N SER A 101 7.80 -7.44 9.94
CA SER A 101 8.92 -8.26 9.45
C SER A 101 9.07 -8.16 7.93
N ILE A 102 7.95 -8.22 7.21
CA ILE A 102 7.98 -8.17 5.75
C ILE A 102 8.61 -6.85 5.28
N LEU A 103 8.22 -5.73 5.86
CA LEU A 103 8.75 -4.42 5.49
C LEU A 103 10.23 -4.29 5.83
N LYS A 104 10.69 -4.92 6.91
CA LYS A 104 12.09 -4.83 7.33
C LYS A 104 13.04 -5.69 6.50
N THR A 105 12.51 -6.73 5.85
CA THR A 105 13.35 -7.69 5.10
C THR A 105 13.38 -7.43 3.60
N ASP A 106 12.59 -6.53 3.12
CA ASP A 106 12.52 -6.20 1.69
C ASP A 106 13.57 -5.17 1.26
#